data_923363340e53ae72ea7308825f34ec85
#
_entry.id   923363340e53ae72ea7308825f34ec85
#
_cell.length_a   1.000
_cell.length_b   1.000
_cell.length_c   1.000
_cell.angle_alpha   90.00
_cell.angle_beta   90.00
_cell.angle_gamma   90.00
#
_symmetry.space_group_name_H-M   'P 1'
#
loop_
_entity.id
_entity.type
_entity.pdbx_description
1 polymer ?
#
loop_
_entity_poly.entity_id
_entity_poly.type
_entity_poly.pdbx_seq_one_letter_code
_entity_poly.pdbx_strand_id
1 'polypeptide(L)'
;MSKKERIPIVAKELLFPFIVITSLFALWGIANDLTNPMVSAFKKVMPELSNIQSSLVQFAFYFGYFFMAFPAALFIRRFSYKSGIILGLTLYAIGAFLFYPAAIYEEFNYFLISLWVITCGLAFLETTANPLILALGDKRTATQRLNLAQAFNPVGSLTGMIIAQVFVLSALRSDDYSSTAYNALSSNELAAIRENDLSIISIPYLSLGVLVLIIMSIIVFTKIPKTHAQDKMSVSDSLSKLFTNKSYKMGVLAQAACVGSQIMCWTYIFHYVDNLNEVTGWNITATNYNVAAMVLFLTGRWIGTALMKNIDPPKVLMYFGAGGALASIGAVILPGMMGLLSLVGI
;
A
#
# COMPACT_ATOMS: atom_id res chain seq x y z
N MET A 1 -3.82 -37.52 -23.59
CA MET A 1 -3.60 -36.31 -22.79
C MET A 1 -4.28 -36.51 -21.43
N SER A 2 -3.49 -36.78 -20.38
CA SER A 2 -4.02 -36.96 -19.02
C SER A 2 -4.69 -35.63 -18.59
N LYS A 3 -5.97 -35.70 -18.15
CA LYS A 3 -6.62 -34.55 -17.49
C LYS A 3 -5.79 -34.19 -16.26
N LYS A 4 -5.01 -33.11 -16.34
CA LYS A 4 -4.35 -32.53 -15.15
C LYS A 4 -5.43 -32.33 -14.09
N GLU A 5 -5.36 -33.06 -13.00
CA GLU A 5 -6.25 -32.95 -11.87
C GLU A 5 -6.28 -31.49 -11.42
N ARG A 6 -7.43 -30.83 -11.49
CA ARG A 6 -7.56 -29.41 -11.15
C ARG A 6 -7.50 -29.27 -9.64
N ILE A 7 -6.33 -28.90 -9.15
CA ILE A 7 -6.11 -28.61 -7.73
C ILE A 7 -6.76 -27.27 -7.41
N PRO A 8 -7.63 -27.22 -6.38
CA PRO A 8 -8.23 -25.95 -5.96
C PRO A 8 -7.14 -24.99 -5.47
N ILE A 9 -7.30 -23.70 -5.74
CA ILE A 9 -6.39 -22.66 -5.27
C ILE A 9 -6.36 -22.64 -3.74
N VAL A 10 -7.53 -22.83 -3.11
CA VAL A 10 -7.72 -22.92 -1.66
C VAL A 10 -8.64 -24.11 -1.37
N ALA A 11 -8.26 -24.96 -0.42
CA ALA A 11 -9.12 -26.02 0.06
C ALA A 11 -10.35 -25.45 0.79
N LYS A 12 -11.49 -26.13 0.74
CA LYS A 12 -12.75 -25.63 1.34
C LYS A 12 -12.61 -25.31 2.83
N GLU A 13 -11.86 -26.13 3.55
CA GLU A 13 -11.62 -25.99 4.99
C GLU A 13 -10.77 -24.76 5.34
N LEU A 14 -9.96 -24.27 4.37
CA LEU A 14 -9.07 -23.12 4.52
C LEU A 14 -9.64 -21.85 3.90
N LEU A 15 -10.83 -21.90 3.30
CA LEU A 15 -11.43 -20.79 2.58
C LEU A 15 -11.69 -19.58 3.51
N PHE A 16 -12.25 -19.82 4.68
CA PHE A 16 -12.53 -18.76 5.66
C PHE A 16 -11.25 -18.09 6.18
N PRO A 17 -10.23 -18.83 6.68
CA PRO A 17 -8.93 -18.23 7.00
C PRO A 17 -8.31 -17.48 5.82
N PHE A 18 -8.41 -18.00 4.61
CA PHE A 18 -7.88 -17.34 3.41
C PHE A 18 -8.56 -16.00 3.15
N ILE A 19 -9.90 -15.93 3.22
CA ILE A 19 -10.66 -14.68 3.02
C ILE A 19 -10.27 -13.65 4.08
N VAL A 20 -10.20 -14.03 5.35
CA VAL A 20 -9.87 -13.14 6.45
C VAL A 20 -8.45 -12.60 6.32
N ILE A 21 -7.47 -13.44 5.92
CA ILE A 21 -6.09 -12.97 5.70
C ILE A 21 -6.00 -12.12 4.43
N THR A 22 -6.78 -12.44 3.41
CA THR A 22 -6.84 -11.65 2.18
C THR A 22 -7.37 -10.23 2.44
N SER A 23 -8.31 -10.05 3.38
CA SER A 23 -8.80 -8.71 3.75
C SER A 23 -7.69 -7.79 4.31
N LEU A 24 -6.62 -8.35 4.87
CA LEU A 24 -5.47 -7.57 5.35
C LEU A 24 -4.75 -6.84 4.21
N PHE A 25 -4.74 -7.43 3.00
CA PHE A 25 -4.15 -6.78 1.82
C PHE A 25 -4.97 -5.56 1.40
N ALA A 26 -6.30 -5.62 1.51
CA ALA A 26 -7.15 -4.45 1.27
C ALA A 26 -6.93 -3.36 2.33
N LEU A 27 -6.86 -3.72 3.63
CA LEU A 27 -6.53 -2.77 4.70
C LEU A 27 -5.19 -2.08 4.47
N TRP A 28 -4.21 -2.82 4.00
CA TRP A 28 -2.89 -2.28 3.66
C TRP A 28 -2.97 -1.28 2.51
N GLY A 29 -3.68 -1.61 1.43
CA GLY A 29 -3.92 -0.68 0.32
C GLY A 29 -4.61 0.60 0.77
N ILE A 30 -5.66 0.51 1.60
CA ILE A 30 -6.38 1.68 2.14
C ILE A 30 -5.41 2.61 2.87
N ALA A 31 -4.57 2.10 3.77
CA ALA A 31 -3.64 2.93 4.55
C ALA A 31 -2.62 3.65 3.65
N ASN A 32 -2.06 2.94 2.65
CA ASN A 32 -1.09 3.51 1.73
C ASN A 32 -1.65 4.72 0.99
N ASP A 33 -2.81 4.56 0.37
CA ASP A 33 -3.34 5.56 -0.55
C ASP A 33 -4.25 6.59 0.14
N LEU A 34 -4.69 6.32 1.37
CA LEU A 34 -5.24 7.34 2.25
C LEU A 34 -4.14 8.34 2.69
N THR A 35 -2.90 7.87 2.90
CA THR A 35 -1.80 8.70 3.41
C THR A 35 -1.18 9.61 2.34
N ASN A 36 -1.16 9.18 1.07
CA ASN A 36 -0.53 9.95 0.00
C ASN A 36 -1.07 11.41 -0.12
N PRO A 37 -2.40 11.65 -0.15
CA PRO A 37 -2.96 13.00 -0.20
C PRO A 37 -2.73 13.83 1.07
N MET A 38 -2.36 13.20 2.20
CA MET A 38 -2.16 13.91 3.46
C MET A 38 -0.99 14.91 3.41
N VAL A 39 0.00 14.71 2.54
CA VAL A 39 1.08 15.69 2.33
C VAL A 39 0.51 17.05 1.95
N SER A 40 -0.41 17.08 0.98
CA SER A 40 -1.07 18.32 0.54
C SER A 40 -2.09 18.82 1.55
N ALA A 41 -2.84 17.93 2.20
CA ALA A 41 -3.82 18.30 3.22
C ALA A 41 -3.16 19.01 4.41
N PHE A 42 -2.09 18.43 4.99
CA PHE A 42 -1.36 19.07 6.09
C PHE A 42 -0.75 20.41 5.69
N LYS A 43 -0.25 20.53 4.46
CA LYS A 43 0.32 21.80 4.00
C LYS A 43 -0.74 22.90 3.84
N LYS A 44 -2.00 22.55 3.51
CA LYS A 44 -3.11 23.49 3.44
C LYS A 44 -3.56 23.93 4.86
N VAL A 45 -3.71 22.97 5.76
CA VAL A 45 -4.18 23.22 7.13
C VAL A 45 -3.13 23.89 8.00
N MET A 46 -1.85 23.60 7.73
CA MET A 46 -0.67 24.13 8.43
C MET A 46 0.26 24.80 7.41
N PRO A 47 -0.05 26.01 6.92
CA PRO A 47 0.73 26.67 5.87
C PRO A 47 2.15 27.06 6.32
N GLU A 48 2.43 27.07 7.62
CA GLU A 48 3.76 27.26 8.21
C GLU A 48 4.72 26.09 7.89
N LEU A 49 4.21 24.92 7.51
CA LEU A 49 5.04 23.78 7.15
C LEU A 49 5.79 24.05 5.84
N SER A 50 7.11 23.89 5.87
CA SER A 50 7.92 23.88 4.65
C SER A 50 7.60 22.65 3.78
N ASN A 51 7.99 22.68 2.50
CA ASN A 51 7.84 21.51 1.61
C ASN A 51 8.59 20.28 2.11
N ILE A 52 9.73 20.49 2.79
CA ILE A 52 10.50 19.39 3.39
C ILE A 52 9.73 18.80 4.58
N GLN A 53 9.17 19.63 5.45
CA GLN A 53 8.39 19.15 6.60
C GLN A 53 7.14 18.39 6.15
N SER A 54 6.39 18.91 5.20
CA SER A 54 5.20 18.19 4.69
C SER A 54 5.56 16.83 4.05
N SER A 55 6.74 16.73 3.42
CA SER A 55 7.24 15.45 2.87
C SER A 55 7.63 14.43 3.94
N LEU A 56 7.81 14.85 5.20
CA LEU A 56 8.05 13.92 6.33
C LEU A 56 6.87 12.98 6.56
N VAL A 57 5.67 13.30 6.11
CA VAL A 57 4.52 12.38 6.10
C VAL A 57 4.87 11.08 5.39
N GLN A 58 5.39 11.18 4.16
CA GLN A 58 5.80 9.98 3.40
C GLN A 58 7.05 9.33 3.99
N PHE A 59 8.01 10.12 4.46
CA PHE A 59 9.19 9.59 5.11
C PHE A 59 8.83 8.78 6.36
N ALA A 60 8.01 9.30 7.26
CA ALA A 60 7.57 8.60 8.46
C ALA A 60 6.85 7.30 8.10
N PHE A 61 6.01 7.33 7.05
CA PHE A 61 5.31 6.17 6.55
C PHE A 61 6.27 5.08 6.04
N TYR A 62 7.17 5.38 5.10
CA TYR A 62 8.08 4.38 4.54
C TYR A 62 9.19 3.96 5.52
N PHE A 63 9.60 4.85 6.43
CA PHE A 63 10.59 4.54 7.46
C PHE A 63 10.09 3.47 8.45
N GLY A 64 8.79 3.46 8.76
CA GLY A 64 8.17 2.40 9.57
C GLY A 64 8.32 1.01 8.92
N TYR A 65 8.12 0.89 7.62
CA TYR A 65 8.35 -0.35 6.87
C TYR A 65 9.82 -0.78 6.94
N PHE A 66 10.74 0.13 6.63
CA PHE A 66 12.17 -0.17 6.64
C PHE A 66 12.64 -0.64 8.02
N PHE A 67 12.25 0.08 9.07
CA PHE A 67 12.71 -0.20 10.43
C PHE A 67 12.12 -1.50 10.98
N MET A 68 10.84 -1.77 10.72
CA MET A 68 10.11 -2.85 11.38
C MET A 68 10.13 -4.19 10.60
N ALA A 69 10.55 -4.21 9.33
CA ALA A 69 10.56 -5.44 8.53
C ALA A 69 11.44 -6.53 9.14
N PHE A 70 12.64 -6.19 9.61
CA PHE A 70 13.55 -7.14 10.23
C PHE A 70 13.09 -7.61 11.62
N PRO A 71 12.70 -6.73 12.58
CA PRO A 71 12.07 -7.14 13.82
C PRO A 71 10.84 -8.04 13.64
N ALA A 72 9.99 -7.74 12.66
CA ALA A 72 8.82 -8.56 12.35
C ALA A 72 9.22 -9.99 11.93
N ALA A 73 10.23 -10.12 11.06
CA ALA A 73 10.73 -11.42 10.64
C ALA A 73 11.30 -12.24 11.81
N LEU A 74 12.02 -11.59 12.73
CA LEU A 74 12.53 -12.24 13.94
C LEU A 74 11.40 -12.68 14.88
N PHE A 75 10.38 -11.84 15.05
CA PHE A 75 9.21 -12.14 15.87
C PHE A 75 8.48 -13.40 15.39
N ILE A 76 8.24 -13.51 14.07
CA ILE A 76 7.53 -14.66 13.48
C ILE A 76 8.30 -15.96 13.67
N ARG A 77 9.64 -15.92 13.59
CA ARG A 77 10.48 -17.08 13.84
C ARG A 77 10.32 -17.63 15.25
N ARG A 78 10.11 -16.74 16.23
CA ARG A 78 10.00 -17.11 17.64
C ARG A 78 8.59 -17.52 18.05
N PHE A 79 7.56 -16.88 17.47
CA PHE A 79 6.16 -17.07 17.88
C PHE A 79 5.37 -17.79 16.77
N SER A 80 4.53 -17.07 16.04
CA SER A 80 3.74 -17.64 14.95
C SER A 80 3.29 -16.55 13.99
N TYR A 81 2.85 -16.94 12.80
CA TYR A 81 2.23 -15.99 11.86
C TYR A 81 0.98 -15.32 12.45
N LYS A 82 0.12 -16.09 13.15
CA LYS A 82 -1.07 -15.52 13.79
C LYS A 82 -0.71 -14.46 14.83
N SER A 83 0.28 -14.71 15.67
CA SER A 83 0.76 -13.73 16.66
C SER A 83 1.34 -12.49 16.00
N GLY A 84 2.07 -12.65 14.90
CA GLY A 84 2.60 -11.54 14.12
C GLY A 84 1.49 -10.67 13.50
N ILE A 85 0.44 -11.29 12.97
CA ILE A 85 -0.73 -10.57 12.44
C ILE A 85 -1.44 -9.81 13.57
N ILE A 86 -1.68 -10.44 14.72
CA ILE A 86 -2.35 -9.77 15.85
C ILE A 86 -1.52 -8.57 16.33
N LEU A 87 -0.20 -8.73 16.47
CA LEU A 87 0.67 -7.63 16.85
C LEU A 87 0.66 -6.51 15.80
N GLY A 88 0.71 -6.86 14.52
CA GLY A 88 0.62 -5.90 13.43
C GLY A 88 -0.69 -5.10 13.45
N LEU A 89 -1.83 -5.76 13.62
CA LEU A 89 -3.13 -5.11 13.76
C LEU A 89 -3.25 -4.26 15.03
N THR A 90 -2.63 -4.70 16.13
CA THR A 90 -2.58 -3.91 17.38
C THR A 90 -1.81 -2.61 17.16
N LEU A 91 -0.62 -2.66 16.58
CA LEU A 91 0.15 -1.46 16.26
C LEU A 91 -0.61 -0.54 15.29
N TYR A 92 -1.23 -1.13 14.26
CA TYR A 92 -2.03 -0.38 13.31
C TYR A 92 -3.19 0.36 14.01
N ALA A 93 -3.95 -0.32 14.86
CA ALA A 93 -5.05 0.29 15.60
C ALA A 93 -4.56 1.40 16.54
N ILE A 94 -3.46 1.16 17.28
CA ILE A 94 -2.85 2.17 18.15
C ILE A 94 -2.47 3.41 17.32
N GLY A 95 -1.73 3.25 16.23
CA GLY A 95 -1.33 4.34 15.36
C GLY A 95 -2.54 5.10 14.77
N ALA A 96 -3.60 4.39 14.38
CA ALA A 96 -4.83 5.00 13.89
C ALA A 96 -5.54 5.83 14.97
N PHE A 97 -5.62 5.33 16.21
CA PHE A 97 -6.24 6.08 17.31
C PHE A 97 -5.37 7.24 17.82
N LEU A 98 -4.06 7.22 17.61
CA LEU A 98 -3.18 8.35 17.92
C LEU A 98 -3.46 9.60 17.06
N PHE A 99 -4.19 9.47 15.95
CA PHE A 99 -4.67 10.64 15.19
C PHE A 99 -5.62 11.53 16.00
N TYR A 100 -6.38 10.96 16.93
CA TYR A 100 -7.28 11.73 17.78
C TYR A 100 -6.54 12.73 18.70
N PRO A 101 -5.61 12.30 19.56
CA PRO A 101 -4.83 13.26 20.35
C PRO A 101 -3.95 14.16 19.45
N ALA A 102 -3.46 13.69 18.30
CA ALA A 102 -2.72 14.54 17.39
C ALA A 102 -3.54 15.72 16.87
N ALA A 103 -4.84 15.51 16.59
CA ALA A 103 -5.74 16.57 16.19
C ALA A 103 -6.06 17.54 17.35
N ILE A 104 -6.24 17.04 18.58
CA ILE A 104 -6.51 17.89 19.74
C ILE A 104 -5.32 18.81 20.10
N TYR A 105 -4.10 18.28 20.03
CA TYR A 105 -2.89 19.06 20.32
C TYR A 105 -2.43 19.92 19.13
N GLU A 106 -3.03 19.73 17.95
CA GLU A 106 -2.68 20.42 16.69
C GLU A 106 -1.20 20.37 16.32
N GLU A 107 -0.49 19.33 16.76
CA GLU A 107 0.94 19.17 16.61
C GLU A 107 1.28 18.22 15.47
N PHE A 108 1.91 18.73 14.42
CA PHE A 108 2.27 17.95 13.24
C PHE A 108 3.11 16.70 13.55
N ASN A 109 4.03 16.79 14.51
CA ASN A 109 4.88 15.66 14.89
C ASN A 109 4.08 14.47 15.46
N TYR A 110 2.95 14.70 16.11
CA TYR A 110 2.10 13.61 16.60
C TYR A 110 1.44 12.85 15.45
N PHE A 111 1.08 13.53 14.37
CA PHE A 111 0.61 12.86 13.14
C PHE A 111 1.70 12.02 12.50
N LEU A 112 2.94 12.49 12.46
CA LEU A 112 4.08 11.72 11.96
C LEU A 112 4.32 10.46 12.79
N ILE A 113 4.27 10.56 14.12
CA ILE A 113 4.38 9.41 15.03
C ILE A 113 3.22 8.43 14.80
N SER A 114 2.00 8.93 14.65
CA SER A 114 0.81 8.11 14.38
C SER A 114 0.98 7.30 13.09
N LEU A 115 1.40 7.94 12.01
CA LEU A 115 1.70 7.30 10.72
C LEU A 115 2.83 6.28 10.83
N TRP A 116 3.89 6.61 11.53
CA TRP A 116 5.01 5.70 11.76
C TRP A 116 4.57 4.44 12.52
N VAL A 117 3.74 4.58 13.56
CA VAL A 117 3.19 3.44 14.33
C VAL A 117 2.26 2.59 13.45
N ILE A 118 1.39 3.22 12.62
CA ILE A 118 0.56 2.50 11.65
C ILE A 118 1.45 1.63 10.76
N THR A 119 2.51 2.20 10.19
CA THR A 119 3.36 1.49 9.23
C THR A 119 4.24 0.44 9.87
N CYS A 120 4.64 0.61 11.14
CA CYS A 120 5.21 -0.48 11.91
C CYS A 120 4.24 -1.69 11.95
N GLY A 121 2.95 -1.45 12.18
CA GLY A 121 1.92 -2.48 12.12
C GLY A 121 1.79 -3.11 10.73
N LEU A 122 1.75 -2.29 9.68
CA LEU A 122 1.67 -2.76 8.30
C LEU A 122 2.87 -3.61 7.90
N ALA A 123 4.09 -3.27 8.35
CA ALA A 123 5.29 -4.07 8.13
C ALA A 123 5.18 -5.48 8.75
N PHE A 124 4.60 -5.58 9.95
CA PHE A 124 4.27 -6.87 10.56
C PHE A 124 3.26 -7.64 9.73
N LEU A 125 2.19 -7.00 9.27
CA LEU A 125 1.17 -7.64 8.44
C LEU A 125 1.76 -8.15 7.13
N GLU A 126 2.54 -7.35 6.43
CA GLU A 126 3.17 -7.75 5.17
C GLU A 126 4.12 -8.93 5.34
N THR A 127 5.00 -8.86 6.35
CA THR A 127 5.98 -9.91 6.64
C THR A 127 5.31 -11.22 7.06
N THR A 128 4.10 -11.17 7.64
CA THR A 128 3.38 -12.35 8.14
C THR A 128 2.36 -12.91 7.16
N ALA A 129 1.56 -12.04 6.51
CA ALA A 129 0.46 -12.48 5.66
C ALA A 129 0.94 -13.17 4.37
N ASN A 130 2.00 -12.64 3.74
CA ASN A 130 2.54 -13.22 2.51
C ASN A 130 2.98 -14.68 2.67
N PRO A 131 3.87 -15.04 3.63
CA PRO A 131 4.25 -16.43 3.84
C PRO A 131 3.09 -17.31 4.31
N LEU A 132 2.18 -16.76 5.11
CA LEU A 132 1.02 -17.50 5.57
C LEU A 132 0.10 -17.89 4.39
N ILE A 133 -0.19 -16.98 3.48
CA ILE A 133 -0.98 -17.27 2.27
C ILE A 133 -0.30 -18.37 1.43
N LEU A 134 1.03 -18.35 1.29
CA LEU A 134 1.76 -19.41 0.60
C LEU A 134 1.59 -20.77 1.28
N ALA A 135 1.52 -20.79 2.61
CA ALA A 135 1.37 -22.01 3.42
C ALA A 135 -0.09 -22.54 3.50
N LEU A 136 -1.10 -21.75 3.12
CA LEU A 136 -2.52 -22.12 3.19
C LEU A 136 -2.98 -23.01 2.03
N GLY A 137 -2.27 -24.11 1.74
CA GLY A 137 -2.70 -25.10 0.74
C GLY A 137 -1.56 -25.73 -0.05
N ASP A 138 -1.90 -26.33 -1.20
CA ASP A 138 -0.92 -27.05 -2.04
C ASP A 138 0.17 -26.11 -2.58
N LYS A 139 1.43 -26.57 -2.54
CA LYS A 139 2.60 -25.82 -3.03
C LYS A 139 2.50 -25.49 -4.53
N ARG A 140 1.83 -26.31 -5.32
CA ARG A 140 1.66 -26.10 -6.77
C ARG A 140 0.78 -24.89 -7.10
N THR A 141 -0.14 -24.51 -6.22
CA THR A 141 -1.00 -23.34 -6.38
C THR A 141 -0.57 -22.16 -5.50
N ALA A 142 0.55 -22.26 -4.79
CA ALA A 142 0.97 -21.26 -3.81
C ALA A 142 1.15 -19.85 -4.42
N THR A 143 1.86 -19.74 -5.56
CA THR A 143 2.06 -18.44 -6.25
C THR A 143 0.75 -17.84 -6.75
N GLN A 144 -0.13 -18.67 -7.33
CA GLN A 144 -1.45 -18.24 -7.80
C GLN A 144 -2.30 -17.73 -6.63
N ARG A 145 -2.26 -18.44 -5.50
CA ARG A 145 -2.97 -18.08 -4.27
C ARG A 145 -2.48 -16.76 -3.68
N LEU A 146 -1.16 -16.55 -3.64
CA LEU A 146 -0.58 -15.29 -3.19
C LEU A 146 -0.96 -14.14 -4.12
N ASN A 147 -0.86 -14.31 -5.44
CA ASN A 147 -1.24 -13.28 -6.38
C ASN A 147 -2.73 -12.92 -6.28
N LEU A 148 -3.60 -13.91 -6.05
CA LEU A 148 -5.02 -13.69 -5.81
C LEU A 148 -5.24 -12.85 -4.53
N ALA A 149 -4.57 -13.17 -3.43
CA ALA A 149 -4.67 -12.39 -2.19
C ALA A 149 -4.17 -10.96 -2.37
N GLN A 150 -3.02 -10.81 -3.01
CA GLN A 150 -2.44 -9.49 -3.30
C GLN A 150 -3.26 -8.65 -4.30
N ALA A 151 -4.13 -9.25 -5.11
CA ALA A 151 -5.03 -8.53 -5.99
C ALA A 151 -6.09 -7.68 -5.24
N PHE A 152 -6.26 -7.90 -3.94
CA PHE A 152 -7.12 -7.09 -3.09
C PHE A 152 -6.42 -5.81 -2.57
N ASN A 153 -5.10 -5.73 -2.63
CA ASN A 153 -4.38 -4.52 -2.26
C ASN A 153 -4.77 -3.31 -3.15
N PRO A 154 -4.75 -3.38 -4.49
CA PRO A 154 -5.22 -2.27 -5.33
C PRO A 154 -6.70 -1.91 -5.12
N VAL A 155 -7.56 -2.86 -4.73
CA VAL A 155 -8.95 -2.56 -4.35
C VAL A 155 -8.96 -1.66 -3.11
N GLY A 156 -8.13 -2.00 -2.11
CA GLY A 156 -7.92 -1.16 -0.94
C GLY A 156 -7.36 0.22 -1.30
N SER A 157 -6.36 0.26 -2.17
CA SER A 157 -5.74 1.51 -2.66
C SER A 157 -6.78 2.46 -3.29
N LEU A 158 -7.59 1.97 -4.21
CA LEU A 158 -8.69 2.75 -4.82
C LEU A 158 -9.69 3.23 -3.76
N THR A 159 -10.03 2.37 -2.79
CA THR A 159 -10.92 2.74 -1.69
C THR A 159 -10.29 3.85 -0.83
N GLY A 160 -9.01 3.74 -0.49
CA GLY A 160 -8.26 4.76 0.25
C GLY A 160 -8.21 6.11 -0.47
N MET A 161 -7.94 6.09 -1.77
CA MET A 161 -7.97 7.30 -2.61
C MET A 161 -9.35 7.97 -2.63
N ILE A 162 -10.43 7.19 -2.79
CA ILE A 162 -11.80 7.70 -2.77
C ILE A 162 -12.13 8.31 -1.41
N ILE A 163 -11.78 7.62 -0.31
CA ILE A 163 -11.98 8.13 1.04
C ILE A 163 -11.22 9.45 1.22
N ALA A 164 -9.95 9.51 0.83
CA ALA A 164 -9.16 10.74 0.93
C ALA A 164 -9.75 11.89 0.11
N GLN A 165 -10.18 11.62 -1.12
CA GLN A 165 -10.74 12.64 -2.00
C GLN A 165 -12.10 13.14 -1.51
N VAL A 166 -13.01 12.22 -1.16
CA VAL A 166 -14.42 12.55 -0.87
C VAL A 166 -14.63 12.99 0.58
N PHE A 167 -13.93 12.39 1.53
CA PHE A 167 -14.17 12.65 2.97
C PHE A 167 -13.12 13.54 3.61
N VAL A 168 -11.97 13.75 2.95
CA VAL A 168 -10.94 14.63 3.47
C VAL A 168 -10.81 15.85 2.59
N LEU A 169 -10.19 15.72 1.41
CA LEU A 169 -9.81 16.86 0.58
C LEU A 169 -10.99 17.76 0.18
N SER A 170 -12.15 17.19 -0.17
CA SER A 170 -13.33 17.99 -0.53
C SER A 170 -14.09 18.57 0.66
N ALA A 171 -13.71 18.20 1.89
CA ALA A 171 -14.37 18.68 3.11
C ALA A 171 -13.52 19.70 3.89
N LEU A 172 -12.26 19.95 3.49
CA LEU A 172 -11.39 20.92 4.15
C LEU A 172 -11.90 22.34 3.92
N ARG A 173 -12.17 23.05 4.99
CA ARG A 173 -12.55 24.48 4.96
C ARG A 173 -11.39 25.36 4.51
N SER A 174 -10.16 24.97 4.77
CA SER A 174 -8.96 25.68 4.27
C SER A 174 -8.90 25.72 2.76
N ASP A 175 -9.58 24.83 2.04
CA ASP A 175 -9.64 24.80 0.57
C ASP A 175 -10.56 25.88 -0.03
N ASP A 176 -11.48 26.44 0.77
CA ASP A 176 -12.39 27.52 0.35
C ASP A 176 -11.66 28.87 0.20
N TYR A 177 -10.42 28.97 0.70
CA TYR A 177 -9.64 30.20 0.73
C TYR A 177 -8.42 30.12 -0.21
N SER A 178 -8.14 31.21 -0.94
CA SER A 178 -6.83 31.36 -1.55
C SER A 178 -5.75 31.55 -0.47
N SER A 179 -4.50 31.20 -0.75
CA SER A 179 -3.39 31.34 0.23
C SER A 179 -3.29 32.75 0.80
N THR A 180 -3.55 33.78 0.00
CA THR A 180 -3.56 35.19 0.44
C THR A 180 -4.74 35.50 1.36
N ALA A 181 -5.94 35.00 1.04
CA ALA A 181 -7.13 35.19 1.85
C ALA A 181 -7.04 34.43 3.18
N TYR A 182 -6.52 33.20 3.16
CA TYR A 182 -6.31 32.39 4.37
C TYR A 182 -5.38 33.08 5.35
N ASN A 183 -4.25 33.63 4.88
CA ASN A 183 -3.29 34.34 5.72
C ASN A 183 -3.79 35.73 6.23
N ALA A 184 -4.87 36.24 5.65
CA ALA A 184 -5.50 37.50 6.08
C ALA A 184 -6.62 37.31 7.11
N LEU A 185 -6.99 36.07 7.44
CA LEU A 185 -7.99 35.76 8.45
C LEU A 185 -7.52 36.12 9.86
N SER A 186 -8.46 36.40 10.77
CA SER A 186 -8.15 36.64 12.18
C SER A 186 -7.63 35.34 12.82
N SER A 187 -6.81 35.48 13.87
CA SER A 187 -6.25 34.33 14.61
C SER A 187 -7.33 33.36 15.12
N ASN A 188 -8.50 33.87 15.50
CA ASN A 188 -9.61 33.02 15.99
C ASN A 188 -10.26 32.22 14.85
N GLU A 189 -10.42 32.83 13.67
CA GLU A 189 -10.95 32.14 12.48
C GLU A 189 -9.99 31.06 11.99
N LEU A 190 -8.69 31.37 11.94
CA LEU A 190 -7.65 30.39 11.58
C LEU A 190 -7.64 29.20 12.53
N ALA A 191 -7.73 29.44 13.86
CA ALA A 191 -7.77 28.38 14.85
C ALA A 191 -9.02 27.48 14.65
N ALA A 192 -10.19 28.07 14.43
CA ALA A 192 -11.43 27.33 14.23
C ALA A 192 -11.42 26.50 12.93
N ILE A 193 -10.83 27.01 11.85
CA ILE A 193 -10.67 26.27 10.59
C ILE A 193 -9.68 25.12 10.80
N ARG A 194 -8.53 25.38 11.44
CA ARG A 194 -7.49 24.39 11.73
C ARG A 194 -8.04 23.22 12.57
N GLU A 195 -8.70 23.50 13.68
CA GLU A 195 -9.32 22.49 14.54
C GLU A 195 -10.31 21.63 13.75
N ASN A 196 -11.20 22.25 12.95
CA ASN A 196 -12.14 21.54 12.11
C ASN A 196 -11.44 20.63 11.09
N ASP A 197 -10.44 21.14 10.37
CA ASP A 197 -9.79 20.42 9.30
C ASP A 197 -8.90 19.29 9.81
N LEU A 198 -8.22 19.49 10.94
CA LEU A 198 -7.46 18.40 11.59
C LEU A 198 -8.39 17.29 12.11
N SER A 199 -9.60 17.65 12.58
CA SER A 199 -10.64 16.68 12.91
C SER A 199 -11.07 15.89 11.68
N ILE A 200 -11.35 16.56 10.54
CA ILE A 200 -11.72 15.92 9.27
C ILE A 200 -10.62 14.95 8.81
N ILE A 201 -9.35 15.35 8.87
CA ILE A 201 -8.21 14.48 8.52
C ILE A 201 -8.17 13.24 9.43
N SER A 202 -8.53 13.36 10.70
CA SER A 202 -8.42 12.26 11.68
C SER A 202 -9.53 11.23 11.57
N ILE A 203 -10.75 11.61 11.18
CA ILE A 203 -11.93 10.75 11.12
C ILE A 203 -11.71 9.46 10.31
N PRO A 204 -11.15 9.48 9.09
CA PRO A 204 -10.91 8.25 8.32
C PRO A 204 -9.94 7.30 9.03
N TYR A 205 -8.90 7.82 9.69
CA TYR A 205 -7.96 6.98 10.43
C TYR A 205 -8.60 6.35 11.66
N LEU A 206 -9.41 7.10 12.41
CA LEU A 206 -10.16 6.57 13.55
C LEU A 206 -11.13 5.48 13.10
N SER A 207 -11.86 5.71 12.01
CA SER A 207 -12.77 4.72 11.42
C SER A 207 -12.01 3.46 10.98
N LEU A 208 -10.83 3.63 10.39
CA LEU A 208 -9.96 2.54 10.00
C LEU A 208 -9.43 1.79 11.22
N GLY A 209 -9.10 2.48 12.31
CA GLY A 209 -8.74 1.87 13.59
C GLY A 209 -9.83 0.95 14.16
N VAL A 210 -11.09 1.38 14.11
CA VAL A 210 -12.24 0.56 14.51
C VAL A 210 -12.37 -0.67 13.60
N LEU A 211 -12.27 -0.50 12.27
CA LEU A 211 -12.33 -1.60 11.32
C LEU A 211 -11.20 -2.62 11.58
N VAL A 212 -9.98 -2.15 11.86
CA VAL A 212 -8.83 -2.99 12.19
C VAL A 212 -9.10 -3.81 13.45
N LEU A 213 -9.70 -3.22 14.52
CA LEU A 213 -10.07 -3.95 15.72
C LEU A 213 -11.13 -5.03 15.45
N ILE A 214 -12.10 -4.75 14.59
CA ILE A 214 -13.11 -5.76 14.18
C ILE A 214 -12.42 -6.94 13.47
N ILE A 215 -11.56 -6.66 12.50
CA ILE A 215 -10.82 -7.71 11.78
C ILE A 215 -9.88 -8.48 12.71
N MET A 216 -9.20 -7.78 13.63
CA MET A 216 -8.35 -8.39 14.64
C MET A 216 -9.16 -9.38 15.51
N SER A 217 -10.34 -8.99 15.95
CA SER A 217 -11.25 -9.83 16.72
C SER A 217 -11.62 -11.10 15.94
N ILE A 218 -11.97 -10.97 14.67
CA ILE A 218 -12.26 -12.12 13.80
C ILE A 218 -11.04 -13.05 13.70
N ILE A 219 -9.84 -12.51 13.54
CA ILE A 219 -8.60 -13.29 13.43
C ILE A 219 -8.27 -14.01 14.73
N VAL A 220 -8.49 -13.39 15.88
CA VAL A 220 -8.28 -14.03 17.19
C VAL A 220 -9.09 -15.30 17.32
N PHE A 221 -10.34 -15.31 16.88
CA PHE A 221 -11.24 -16.48 16.95
C PHE A 221 -11.07 -17.44 15.76
N THR A 222 -10.42 -17.01 14.66
CA THR A 222 -10.18 -17.88 13.49
C THR A 222 -9.12 -18.93 13.79
N LYS A 223 -9.42 -20.19 13.50
CA LYS A 223 -8.45 -21.29 13.56
C LYS A 223 -7.53 -21.23 12.34
N ILE A 224 -6.37 -20.62 12.51
CA ILE A 224 -5.32 -20.58 11.50
C ILE A 224 -4.39 -21.77 11.75
N PRO A 225 -4.05 -22.59 10.73
CA PRO A 225 -3.09 -23.69 10.89
C PRO A 225 -1.78 -23.18 11.49
N LYS A 226 -1.29 -23.93 12.50
CA LYS A 226 0.01 -23.63 13.14
C LYS A 226 1.14 -23.98 12.16
N THR A 227 1.41 -23.09 11.23
CA THR A 227 2.60 -23.14 10.41
C THR A 227 3.70 -22.37 11.16
N HIS A 228 4.55 -23.11 11.85
CA HIS A 228 5.75 -22.54 12.44
C HIS A 228 6.79 -22.38 11.34
N ALA A 229 7.45 -21.23 11.30
CA ALA A 229 8.73 -21.09 10.62
C ALA A 229 9.77 -21.90 11.44
N GLN A 230 9.71 -23.24 11.34
CA GLN A 230 10.62 -24.14 12.06
C GLN A 230 12.00 -24.14 11.40
N ASP A 231 12.69 -23.03 11.48
CA ASP A 231 14.10 -23.02 11.13
C ASP A 231 14.92 -22.98 12.43
N LYS A 232 15.55 -24.11 12.77
CA LYS A 232 16.45 -24.24 13.92
C LYS A 232 17.80 -23.51 13.70
N MET A 233 17.98 -22.88 12.55
CA MET A 233 19.21 -22.17 12.21
C MET A 233 19.35 -20.87 13.02
N SER A 234 20.58 -20.49 13.31
CA SER A 234 20.87 -19.20 13.92
C SER A 234 20.47 -18.06 12.96
N VAL A 235 20.23 -16.86 13.49
CA VAL A 235 19.94 -15.67 12.65
C VAL A 235 21.12 -15.37 11.72
N SER A 236 22.35 -15.48 12.24
CA SER A 236 23.58 -15.26 11.46
C SER A 236 23.69 -16.22 10.29
N ASP A 237 23.47 -17.53 10.53
CA ASP A 237 23.55 -18.55 9.48
C ASP A 237 22.45 -18.37 8.43
N SER A 238 21.25 -17.95 8.86
CA SER A 238 20.15 -17.63 7.95
C SER A 238 20.49 -16.45 7.05
N LEU A 239 21.02 -15.36 7.60
CA LEU A 239 21.48 -14.20 6.84
C LEU A 239 22.61 -14.56 5.89
N SER A 240 23.63 -15.31 6.35
CA SER A 240 24.73 -15.78 5.51
C SER A 240 24.20 -16.58 4.31
N LYS A 241 23.29 -17.53 4.54
CA LYS A 241 22.66 -18.29 3.45
C LYS A 241 21.88 -17.42 2.48
N LEU A 242 21.13 -16.41 2.95
CA LEU A 242 20.40 -15.51 2.08
C LEU A 242 21.36 -14.70 1.19
N PHE A 243 22.42 -14.14 1.77
CA PHE A 243 23.40 -13.35 1.03
C PHE A 243 24.28 -14.18 0.09
N THR A 244 24.44 -15.49 0.31
CA THR A 244 25.15 -16.39 -0.61
C THR A 244 24.23 -16.96 -1.70
N ASN A 245 22.91 -16.99 -1.48
CA ASN A 245 21.95 -17.53 -2.44
C ASN A 245 21.75 -16.59 -3.63
N LYS A 246 22.23 -16.99 -4.82
CA LYS A 246 22.12 -16.21 -6.05
C LYS A 246 20.64 -15.94 -6.45
N SER A 247 19.77 -16.95 -6.33
CA SER A 247 18.35 -16.81 -6.67
C SER A 247 17.64 -15.81 -5.77
N TYR A 248 17.96 -15.80 -4.46
CA TYR A 248 17.43 -14.81 -3.55
C TYR A 248 17.87 -13.39 -3.90
N LYS A 249 19.17 -13.18 -4.14
CA LYS A 249 19.71 -11.86 -4.51
C LYS A 249 19.08 -11.33 -5.80
N MET A 250 18.95 -12.19 -6.82
CA MET A 250 18.31 -11.83 -8.09
C MET A 250 16.83 -11.53 -7.90
N GLY A 251 16.13 -12.28 -7.03
CA GLY A 251 14.73 -12.01 -6.69
C GLY A 251 14.54 -10.66 -6.00
N VAL A 252 15.43 -10.31 -5.05
CA VAL A 252 15.41 -8.99 -4.38
C VAL A 252 15.66 -7.86 -5.35
N LEU A 253 16.64 -8.00 -6.26
CA LEU A 253 16.92 -7.00 -7.30
C LEU A 253 15.74 -6.84 -8.26
N ALA A 254 15.16 -7.94 -8.71
CA ALA A 254 13.98 -7.92 -9.58
C ALA A 254 12.78 -7.23 -8.91
N GLN A 255 12.56 -7.53 -7.64
CA GLN A 255 11.48 -6.89 -6.86
C GLN A 255 11.74 -5.39 -6.68
N ALA A 256 12.96 -5.00 -6.34
CA ALA A 256 13.34 -3.59 -6.21
C ALA A 256 13.15 -2.82 -7.52
N ALA A 257 13.58 -3.39 -8.65
CA ALA A 257 13.38 -2.78 -9.96
C ALA A 257 11.90 -2.70 -10.33
N CYS A 258 11.11 -3.74 -10.08
CA CYS A 258 9.68 -3.79 -10.40
C CYS A 258 8.91 -2.74 -9.59
N VAL A 259 9.08 -2.72 -8.26
CA VAL A 259 8.38 -1.76 -7.38
C VAL A 259 8.87 -0.33 -7.65
N GLY A 260 10.17 -0.14 -7.86
CA GLY A 260 10.73 1.17 -8.22
C GLY A 260 10.13 1.72 -9.51
N SER A 261 10.09 0.91 -10.57
CA SER A 261 9.46 1.30 -11.84
C SER A 261 7.98 1.63 -11.66
N GLN A 262 7.24 0.81 -10.93
CA GLN A 262 5.82 1.00 -10.66
C GLN A 262 5.55 2.35 -9.98
N ILE A 263 6.26 2.66 -8.89
CA ILE A 263 6.09 3.92 -8.14
C ILE A 263 6.50 5.12 -9.00
N MET A 264 7.62 5.00 -9.72
CA MET A 264 8.06 6.05 -10.64
C MET A 264 7.00 6.35 -11.70
N CYS A 265 6.46 5.33 -12.38
CA CYS A 265 5.46 5.53 -13.42
C CYS A 265 4.22 6.25 -12.89
N TRP A 266 3.70 5.84 -11.73
CA TRP A 266 2.55 6.51 -11.12
C TRP A 266 2.82 7.98 -10.77
N THR A 267 4.02 8.30 -10.29
CA THR A 267 4.42 9.68 -9.99
C THR A 267 4.64 10.49 -11.27
N TYR A 268 5.29 9.91 -12.27
CA TYR A 268 5.60 10.60 -13.52
C TYR A 268 4.38 10.89 -14.40
N ILE A 269 3.25 10.20 -14.23
CA ILE A 269 1.99 10.54 -14.90
C ILE A 269 1.63 12.01 -14.64
N PHE A 270 1.77 12.52 -13.41
CA PHE A 270 1.46 13.91 -13.07
C PHE A 270 2.39 14.86 -13.81
N HIS A 271 3.70 14.66 -13.73
CA HIS A 271 4.69 15.49 -14.42
C HIS A 271 4.55 15.46 -15.94
N TYR A 272 4.23 14.28 -16.49
CA TYR A 272 4.05 14.11 -17.93
C TYR A 272 2.82 14.89 -18.43
N VAL A 273 1.71 14.82 -17.69
CA VAL A 273 0.49 15.53 -18.02
C VAL A 273 0.66 17.04 -17.88
N ASP A 274 1.34 17.52 -16.83
CA ASP A 274 1.63 18.93 -16.65
C ASP A 274 2.46 19.48 -17.82
N ASN A 275 3.54 18.79 -18.20
CA ASN A 275 4.34 19.15 -19.35
C ASN A 275 3.53 19.11 -20.67
N LEU A 276 2.68 18.10 -20.84
CA LEU A 276 1.84 17.96 -22.01
C LEU A 276 0.84 19.13 -22.14
N ASN A 277 0.23 19.54 -21.02
CA ASN A 277 -0.68 20.68 -20.96
C ASN A 277 0.05 22.00 -21.31
N GLU A 278 1.27 22.19 -20.81
CA GLU A 278 2.10 23.36 -21.11
C GLU A 278 2.45 23.44 -22.61
N VAL A 279 2.87 22.34 -23.21
CA VAL A 279 3.33 22.30 -24.60
C VAL A 279 2.18 22.37 -25.60
N THR A 280 1.05 21.73 -25.29
CA THR A 280 -0.07 21.60 -26.26
C THR A 280 -1.21 22.58 -26.00
N GLY A 281 -1.25 23.22 -24.83
CA GLY A 281 -2.38 24.04 -24.40
C GLY A 281 -3.63 23.22 -24.04
N TRP A 282 -3.50 21.91 -23.89
CA TRP A 282 -4.60 21.02 -23.46
C TRP A 282 -4.88 21.22 -21.96
N ASN A 283 -6.09 20.84 -21.55
CA ASN A 283 -6.48 20.87 -20.14
C ASN A 283 -6.81 19.44 -19.68
N ILE A 284 -5.77 18.60 -19.63
CA ILE A 284 -5.87 17.20 -19.25
C ILE A 284 -5.69 17.07 -17.74
N THR A 285 -6.53 16.28 -17.07
CA THR A 285 -6.45 16.03 -15.64
C THR A 285 -5.59 14.79 -15.36
N ALA A 286 -4.42 14.95 -14.77
CA ALA A 286 -3.47 13.88 -14.46
C ALA A 286 -4.07 12.77 -13.59
N THR A 287 -4.93 13.14 -12.63
CA THR A 287 -5.61 12.19 -11.73
C THR A 287 -6.39 11.12 -12.48
N ASN A 288 -7.04 11.46 -13.60
CA ASN A 288 -7.80 10.49 -14.40
C ASN A 288 -6.90 9.37 -14.96
N TYR A 289 -5.71 9.72 -15.42
CA TYR A 289 -4.74 8.76 -15.95
C TYR A 289 -4.08 7.94 -14.84
N ASN A 290 -3.85 8.55 -13.69
CA ASN A 290 -3.36 7.83 -12.52
C ASN A 290 -4.39 6.79 -12.02
N VAL A 291 -5.67 7.14 -11.95
CA VAL A 291 -6.75 6.20 -11.65
C VAL A 291 -6.84 5.10 -12.71
N ALA A 292 -6.71 5.43 -14.00
CA ALA A 292 -6.69 4.45 -15.08
C ALA A 292 -5.51 3.47 -14.92
N ALA A 293 -4.31 3.93 -14.57
CA ALA A 293 -3.16 3.08 -14.29
C ALA A 293 -3.43 2.12 -13.11
N MET A 294 -4.06 2.60 -12.03
CA MET A 294 -4.46 1.76 -10.90
C MET A 294 -5.50 0.70 -11.29
N VAL A 295 -6.47 1.03 -12.14
CA VAL A 295 -7.46 0.09 -12.66
C VAL A 295 -6.80 -0.96 -13.55
N LEU A 296 -5.85 -0.56 -14.41
CA LEU A 296 -5.06 -1.49 -15.23
C LEU A 296 -4.20 -2.41 -14.37
N PHE A 297 -3.55 -1.89 -13.36
CA PHE A 297 -2.78 -2.67 -12.40
C PHE A 297 -3.64 -3.72 -11.68
N LEU A 298 -4.82 -3.32 -11.19
CA LEU A 298 -5.81 -4.24 -10.59
C LEU A 298 -6.20 -5.32 -11.58
N THR A 299 -6.60 -4.92 -12.79
CA THR A 299 -7.04 -5.82 -13.85
C THR A 299 -5.93 -6.80 -14.26
N GLY A 300 -4.69 -6.31 -14.39
CA GLY A 300 -3.51 -7.11 -14.67
C GLY A 300 -3.27 -8.21 -13.62
N ARG A 301 -3.45 -7.91 -12.33
CA ARG A 301 -3.35 -8.91 -11.26
C ARG A 301 -4.42 -10.00 -11.36
N TRP A 302 -5.65 -9.64 -11.69
CA TRP A 302 -6.73 -10.62 -11.89
C TRP A 302 -6.48 -11.48 -13.13
N ILE A 303 -6.07 -10.87 -14.25
CA ILE A 303 -5.69 -11.59 -15.47
C ILE A 303 -4.51 -12.53 -15.19
N GLY A 304 -3.46 -12.05 -14.54
CA GLY A 304 -2.30 -12.86 -14.15
C GLY A 304 -2.70 -14.07 -13.29
N THR A 305 -3.59 -13.87 -12.31
CA THR A 305 -4.12 -14.97 -11.49
C THR A 305 -4.88 -16.00 -12.34
N ALA A 306 -5.67 -15.55 -13.30
CA ALA A 306 -6.41 -16.43 -14.20
C ALA A 306 -5.48 -17.21 -15.15
N LEU A 307 -4.46 -16.55 -15.72
CA LEU A 307 -3.48 -17.16 -16.59
C LEU A 307 -2.65 -18.25 -15.90
N MET A 308 -2.30 -18.06 -14.62
CA MET A 308 -1.56 -19.05 -13.83
C MET A 308 -2.31 -20.38 -13.60
N LYS A 309 -3.59 -20.48 -13.98
CA LYS A 309 -4.29 -21.77 -14.03
C LYS A 309 -3.74 -22.71 -15.11
N ASN A 310 -3.26 -22.14 -16.20
CA ASN A 310 -2.84 -22.88 -17.40
C ASN A 310 -1.38 -22.65 -17.78
N ILE A 311 -0.80 -21.55 -17.36
CA ILE A 311 0.57 -21.11 -17.69
C ILE A 311 1.39 -21.09 -16.39
N ASP A 312 2.63 -21.58 -16.47
CA ASP A 312 3.54 -21.56 -15.33
C ASP A 312 3.84 -20.12 -14.86
N PRO A 313 3.82 -19.84 -13.53
CA PRO A 313 4.01 -18.49 -13.01
C PRO A 313 5.25 -17.74 -13.53
N PRO A 314 6.44 -18.38 -13.71
CA PRO A 314 7.61 -17.69 -14.29
C PRO A 314 7.38 -17.20 -15.72
N LYS A 315 6.60 -17.92 -16.54
CA LYS A 315 6.27 -17.50 -17.90
C LYS A 315 5.32 -16.31 -17.91
N VAL A 316 4.31 -16.32 -17.00
CA VAL A 316 3.40 -15.18 -16.84
C VAL A 316 4.20 -13.94 -16.45
N LEU A 317 5.11 -14.05 -15.48
CA LEU A 317 5.98 -12.94 -15.08
C LEU A 317 6.85 -12.43 -16.25
N MET A 318 7.39 -13.33 -17.04
CA MET A 318 8.19 -12.97 -18.23
C MET A 318 7.37 -12.17 -19.26
N TYR A 319 6.13 -12.58 -19.55
CA TYR A 319 5.28 -11.87 -20.50
C TYR A 319 4.87 -10.49 -20.01
N PHE A 320 4.48 -10.37 -18.73
CA PHE A 320 4.14 -9.08 -18.13
C PHE A 320 5.36 -8.16 -18.04
N GLY A 321 6.53 -8.70 -17.65
CA GLY A 321 7.78 -7.94 -17.62
C GLY A 321 8.22 -7.45 -19.01
N ALA A 322 8.08 -8.28 -20.05
CA ALA A 322 8.36 -7.87 -21.43
C ALA A 322 7.37 -6.79 -21.90
N GLY A 323 6.09 -6.93 -21.58
CA GLY A 323 5.06 -5.92 -21.87
C GLY A 323 5.35 -4.58 -21.20
N GLY A 324 5.69 -4.60 -19.90
CA GLY A 324 6.07 -3.40 -19.13
C GLY A 324 7.34 -2.73 -19.71
N ALA A 325 8.34 -3.52 -20.10
CA ALA A 325 9.55 -2.98 -20.75
C ALA A 325 9.23 -2.29 -22.08
N LEU A 326 8.38 -2.88 -22.91
CA LEU A 326 7.93 -2.27 -24.17
C LEU A 326 7.12 -0.98 -23.92
N ALA A 327 6.24 -0.98 -22.93
CA ALA A 327 5.48 0.18 -22.54
C ALA A 327 6.40 1.30 -22.00
N SER A 328 7.43 0.96 -21.22
CA SER A 328 8.44 1.93 -20.75
C SER A 328 9.21 2.56 -21.90
N ILE A 329 9.60 1.78 -22.90
CA ILE A 329 10.22 2.29 -24.12
C ILE A 329 9.24 3.20 -24.87
N GLY A 330 7.98 2.79 -25.01
CA GLY A 330 6.93 3.60 -25.61
C GLY A 330 6.72 4.95 -24.91
N ALA A 331 6.74 4.97 -23.58
CA ALA A 331 6.59 6.19 -22.80
C ALA A 331 7.70 7.21 -23.04
N VAL A 332 8.91 6.73 -23.39
CA VAL A 332 10.08 7.59 -23.66
C VAL A 332 10.12 8.05 -25.13
N ILE A 333 9.77 7.16 -26.06
CA ILE A 333 9.97 7.41 -27.51
C ILE A 333 8.74 8.03 -28.17
N LEU A 334 7.53 7.64 -27.74
CA LEU A 334 6.30 8.09 -28.38
C LEU A 334 5.92 9.50 -27.90
N PRO A 335 5.57 10.42 -28.81
CA PRO A 335 5.20 11.79 -28.43
C PRO A 335 3.78 11.89 -27.89
N GLY A 336 3.55 12.88 -27.07
CA GLY A 336 2.23 13.34 -26.67
C GLY A 336 1.38 12.28 -25.97
N MET A 337 0.14 12.14 -26.38
CA MET A 337 -0.84 11.22 -25.76
C MET A 337 -0.43 9.75 -25.84
N MET A 338 0.29 9.33 -26.91
CA MET A 338 0.73 7.93 -27.04
C MET A 338 1.80 7.58 -25.99
N GLY A 339 2.71 8.50 -25.69
CA GLY A 339 3.66 8.35 -24.59
C GLY A 339 2.97 8.26 -23.24
N LEU A 340 1.97 9.10 -22.99
CA LEU A 340 1.16 9.07 -21.76
C LEU A 340 0.42 7.73 -21.61
N LEU A 341 -0.24 7.24 -22.67
CA LEU A 341 -0.94 5.95 -22.62
C LEU A 341 0.04 4.78 -22.40
N SER A 342 1.25 4.85 -22.97
CA SER A 342 2.29 3.87 -22.72
C SER A 342 2.73 3.90 -21.24
N LEU A 343 2.88 5.08 -20.64
CA LEU A 343 3.23 5.25 -19.23
C LEU A 343 2.14 4.69 -18.30
N VAL A 344 0.88 4.89 -18.65
CA VAL A 344 -0.28 4.33 -17.92
C VAL A 344 -0.32 2.80 -18.01
N GLY A 345 0.20 2.21 -19.08
CA GLY A 345 0.21 0.76 -19.35
C GLY A 345 1.34 -0.02 -18.67
N ILE A 346 2.26 0.64 -17.95
CA ILE A 346 3.37 0.00 -17.20
C ILE A 346 2.87 -0.56 -15.88
#